data_051560ea99ff97d6e8721d6d42eedb85
#
_entry.id   051560ea99ff97d6e8721d6d42eedb85
#
_cell.length_a   1.000
_cell.length_b   1.000
_cell.length_c   1.000
_cell.angle_alpha   90.00
_cell.angle_beta   90.00
_cell.angle_gamma   90.00
#
_symmetry.space_group_name_H-M   'P 1'
#
loop_
_entity.id
_entity.type
_entity.pdbx_description
1 polymer ?
#
loop_
_entity_poly.entity_id
_entity_poly.type
_entity_poly.pdbx_seq_one_letter_code
_entity_poly.pdbx_strand_id
1 'polypeptide(L)'
;MTRSRYIALLFTVALTAGCAAVPPQHVGVLESFGKVLDTTWPPGLHAWAPWTGVHRINCQTLQLEERTATPTGEGLVVGLDVSLVYHAEPTAAKDVYARYGGLSGLTANVLIPEFRSVIRDVTAGFNAVDLYSGRREEIGRKMLTDLRGRLEGRGINVEAMLLRNIVLPDQVAKAVEAKLAADQQAQQMEFVLKKEQREAERKRIEAQGIADFQRIVTAGITPGLLTWKGIEATKALAESPNAKVIIAGGRNGLPIILNTP
;
A
#
# COMPACT_ATOMS: atom_id res chain seq x y z
N MET A 1 -8.11 27.18 -75.28
CA MET A 1 -8.78 27.74 -74.06
C MET A 1 -9.31 26.70 -73.06
N THR A 2 -9.57 25.47 -73.46
CA THR A 2 -10.11 24.41 -72.58
C THR A 2 -9.13 23.80 -71.61
N ARG A 3 -7.85 23.54 -71.95
CA ARG A 3 -6.84 22.95 -71.05
C ARG A 3 -6.50 23.85 -69.85
N SER A 4 -6.42 25.19 -70.04
CA SER A 4 -6.15 26.11 -68.96
C SER A 4 -7.27 26.16 -67.88
N ARG A 5 -8.53 25.99 -68.30
CA ARG A 5 -9.68 25.94 -67.37
C ARG A 5 -9.69 24.68 -66.53
N TYR A 6 -9.27 23.53 -67.08
CA TYR A 6 -9.16 22.30 -66.32
C TYR A 6 -7.99 22.31 -65.32
N ILE A 7 -6.89 22.94 -65.69
CA ILE A 7 -5.75 23.12 -64.78
C ILE A 7 -6.13 24.07 -63.64
N ALA A 8 -6.84 25.18 -63.92
CA ALA A 8 -7.34 26.07 -62.89
C ALA A 8 -8.36 25.39 -61.96
N LEU A 9 -9.24 24.54 -62.49
CA LEU A 9 -10.20 23.78 -61.71
C LEU A 9 -9.52 22.71 -60.82
N LEU A 10 -8.52 22.01 -61.33
CA LEU A 10 -7.71 21.06 -60.57
C LEU A 10 -6.90 21.77 -59.48
N PHE A 11 -6.39 22.98 -59.73
CA PHE A 11 -5.66 23.73 -58.74
C PHE A 11 -6.54 24.29 -57.63
N THR A 12 -7.81 24.68 -57.92
CA THR A 12 -8.78 25.10 -56.91
C THR A 12 -9.25 23.93 -56.07
N VAL A 13 -9.41 22.73 -56.59
CA VAL A 13 -9.74 21.52 -55.83
C VAL A 13 -8.57 21.08 -54.94
N ALA A 14 -7.31 21.24 -55.40
CA ALA A 14 -6.13 20.93 -54.59
C ALA A 14 -5.91 21.95 -53.44
N LEU A 15 -6.34 23.21 -53.59
CA LEU A 15 -6.26 24.20 -52.50
C LEU A 15 -7.30 24.01 -51.39
N THR A 16 -8.34 23.18 -51.60
CA THR A 16 -9.37 22.89 -50.59
C THR A 16 -9.04 21.64 -49.75
N ALA A 17 -7.94 20.95 -50.08
CA ALA A 17 -7.46 19.84 -49.25
C ALA A 17 -6.88 20.40 -47.96
N GLY A 18 -7.59 20.26 -46.84
CA GLY A 18 -7.14 20.61 -45.52
C GLY A 18 -6.15 19.57 -44.98
N CYS A 19 -5.23 19.99 -44.10
CA CYS A 19 -4.41 19.07 -43.30
C CYS A 19 -4.94 19.06 -41.88
N ALA A 20 -5.21 17.89 -41.34
CA ALA A 20 -5.55 17.73 -39.93
C ALA A 20 -4.42 17.02 -39.19
N ALA A 21 -3.96 17.59 -38.09
CA ALA A 21 -2.99 16.96 -37.20
C ALA A 21 -3.70 16.26 -36.04
N VAL A 22 -3.40 14.99 -35.81
CA VAL A 22 -3.81 14.24 -34.64
C VAL A 22 -2.66 14.23 -33.63
N PRO A 23 -2.86 14.81 -32.43
CA PRO A 23 -1.81 14.87 -31.42
C PRO A 23 -1.37 13.45 -30.94
N PRO A 24 -0.19 13.33 -30.29
CA PRO A 24 0.20 12.08 -29.64
C PRO A 24 -0.86 11.62 -28.62
N GLN A 25 -1.03 10.30 -28.51
CA GLN A 25 -2.02 9.68 -27.61
C GLN A 25 -3.48 10.14 -27.87
N HIS A 26 -3.78 10.57 -29.08
CA HIS A 26 -5.14 10.80 -29.56
C HIS A 26 -5.41 9.91 -30.77
N VAL A 27 -6.67 9.60 -30.96
CA VAL A 27 -7.16 8.90 -32.14
C VAL A 27 -8.15 9.81 -32.88
N GLY A 28 -7.93 10.01 -34.15
CA GLY A 28 -8.84 10.76 -35.02
C GLY A 28 -9.96 9.87 -35.50
N VAL A 29 -11.19 10.17 -35.07
CA VAL A 29 -12.43 9.52 -35.60
C VAL A 29 -13.00 10.38 -36.71
N LEU A 30 -13.30 9.76 -37.84
CA LEU A 30 -13.77 10.46 -39.01
C LEU A 30 -15.29 10.39 -39.10
N GLU A 31 -15.90 11.53 -39.36
CA GLU A 31 -17.33 11.65 -39.61
C GLU A 31 -17.58 12.31 -40.95
N SER A 32 -18.38 11.71 -41.83
CA SER A 32 -18.76 12.27 -43.10
C SER A 32 -20.28 12.25 -43.23
N PHE A 33 -20.89 13.42 -43.44
CA PHE A 33 -22.33 13.60 -43.59
C PHE A 33 -23.17 12.93 -42.48
N GLY A 34 -22.70 13.03 -41.21
CA GLY A 34 -23.37 12.43 -40.04
C GLY A 34 -23.12 10.93 -39.87
N LYS A 35 -22.28 10.31 -40.69
CA LYS A 35 -21.88 8.89 -40.56
C LYS A 35 -20.47 8.78 -40.08
N VAL A 36 -20.25 8.05 -38.97
CA VAL A 36 -18.92 7.70 -38.48
C VAL A 36 -18.32 6.65 -39.40
N LEU A 37 -17.13 6.94 -39.92
CA LEU A 37 -16.38 6.04 -40.79
C LEU A 37 -15.68 4.94 -39.99
N ASP A 38 -15.43 3.78 -40.64
CA ASP A 38 -14.75 2.66 -40.03
C ASP A 38 -13.24 2.90 -39.82
N THR A 39 -12.69 3.86 -40.60
CA THR A 39 -11.27 4.21 -40.56
C THR A 39 -11.02 5.23 -39.46
N THR A 40 -10.06 4.93 -38.60
CA THR A 40 -9.53 5.86 -37.58
C THR A 40 -8.12 6.30 -37.96
N TRP A 41 -7.76 7.51 -37.56
CA TRP A 41 -6.41 8.02 -37.80
C TRP A 41 -5.53 7.92 -36.57
N PRO A 42 -4.33 7.35 -36.73
CA PRO A 42 -3.32 7.38 -35.68
C PRO A 42 -2.75 8.80 -35.52
N PRO A 43 -1.95 9.06 -34.46
CA PRO A 43 -1.22 10.32 -34.32
C PRO A 43 -0.40 10.65 -35.56
N GLY A 44 -0.43 11.90 -35.98
CA GLY A 44 0.30 12.36 -37.16
C GLY A 44 -0.45 13.41 -37.97
N LEU A 45 0.10 13.75 -39.14
CA LEU A 45 -0.48 14.68 -40.09
C LEU A 45 -1.23 13.89 -41.18
N HIS A 46 -2.49 14.21 -41.37
CA HIS A 46 -3.37 13.55 -42.35
C HIS A 46 -4.00 14.57 -43.28
N ALA A 47 -4.02 14.24 -44.56
CA ALA A 47 -4.81 14.99 -45.56
C ALA A 47 -6.27 14.60 -45.43
N TRP A 48 -7.19 15.58 -45.46
CA TRP A 48 -8.60 15.31 -45.28
C TRP A 48 -9.45 16.04 -46.32
N ALA A 49 -10.61 15.49 -46.58
CA ALA A 49 -11.58 16.10 -47.46
C ALA A 49 -12.44 17.11 -46.68
N PRO A 50 -12.77 18.28 -47.24
CA PRO A 50 -13.46 19.36 -46.53
C PRO A 50 -14.83 19.02 -45.97
N TRP A 51 -15.45 17.95 -46.46
CA TRP A 51 -16.73 17.42 -45.96
C TRP A 51 -16.63 16.35 -44.89
N THR A 52 -15.40 16.05 -44.42
CA THR A 52 -15.15 15.07 -43.36
C THR A 52 -14.79 15.78 -42.08
N GLY A 53 -15.55 15.59 -41.02
CA GLY A 53 -15.20 16.01 -39.64
C GLY A 53 -14.15 15.10 -39.06
N VAL A 54 -13.20 15.64 -38.27
CA VAL A 54 -12.19 14.88 -37.55
C VAL A 54 -12.35 15.13 -36.07
N HIS A 55 -12.80 14.13 -35.35
CA HIS A 55 -13.01 14.19 -33.93
C HIS A 55 -11.86 13.48 -33.20
N ARG A 56 -11.15 14.22 -32.33
CA ARG A 56 -9.97 13.70 -31.63
C ARG A 56 -10.39 13.14 -30.29
N ILE A 57 -10.23 11.84 -30.12
CA ILE A 57 -10.47 11.15 -28.85
C ILE A 57 -9.16 11.09 -28.07
N ASN A 58 -9.18 11.62 -26.85
CA ASN A 58 -8.04 11.58 -25.95
C ASN A 58 -7.91 10.17 -25.36
N CYS A 59 -6.76 9.52 -25.59
CA CYS A 59 -6.41 8.21 -25.05
C CYS A 59 -5.30 8.30 -23.98
N GLN A 60 -5.02 9.50 -23.48
CA GLN A 60 -4.10 9.70 -22.35
C GLN A 60 -4.70 9.11 -21.08
N THR A 61 -3.80 8.72 -20.16
CA THR A 61 -4.21 8.37 -18.82
C THR A 61 -4.73 9.61 -18.10
N LEU A 62 -5.96 9.54 -17.62
CA LEU A 62 -6.67 10.59 -16.91
C LEU A 62 -6.98 10.15 -15.49
N GLN A 63 -7.11 11.14 -14.62
CA GLN A 63 -7.55 10.93 -13.25
C GLN A 63 -8.90 11.57 -13.03
N LEU A 64 -9.80 10.84 -12.39
CA LEU A 64 -11.10 11.30 -11.92
C LEU A 64 -11.13 11.18 -10.40
N GLU A 65 -11.45 12.26 -9.72
CA GLU A 65 -11.65 12.29 -8.27
C GLU A 65 -13.15 12.39 -7.96
N GLU A 66 -13.62 11.53 -7.07
CA GLU A 66 -15.01 11.54 -6.64
C GLU A 66 -15.07 11.56 -5.11
N ARG A 67 -15.84 12.50 -4.59
CA ARG A 67 -16.19 12.60 -3.17
C ARG A 67 -17.63 12.20 -2.99
N THR A 68 -17.85 11.15 -2.23
CA THR A 68 -19.21 10.64 -2.03
C THR A 68 -19.42 10.24 -0.57
N ALA A 69 -20.63 10.48 -0.08
CA ALA A 69 -21.08 9.93 1.20
C ALA A 69 -21.79 8.61 0.94
N THR A 70 -21.37 7.54 1.60
CA THR A 70 -21.90 6.20 1.36
C THR A 70 -22.12 5.45 2.68
N PRO A 71 -23.20 4.64 2.78
CA PRO A 71 -23.42 3.81 3.94
C PRO A 71 -22.43 2.65 3.99
N THR A 72 -22.00 2.30 5.20
CA THR A 72 -21.25 1.08 5.50
C THR A 72 -22.19 -0.09 5.79
N GLY A 73 -21.65 -1.31 5.91
CA GLY A 73 -22.41 -2.49 6.31
C GLY A 73 -23.11 -2.38 7.67
N GLU A 74 -22.66 -1.49 8.54
CA GLU A 74 -23.26 -1.18 9.84
C GLU A 74 -24.32 -0.07 9.78
N GLY A 75 -24.60 0.46 8.58
CA GLY A 75 -25.54 1.57 8.40
C GLY A 75 -24.99 2.96 8.72
N LEU A 76 -23.69 3.08 9.00
CA LEU A 76 -23.04 4.38 9.21
C LEU A 76 -22.74 5.04 7.86
N VAL A 77 -22.99 6.33 7.76
CA VAL A 77 -22.63 7.12 6.58
C VAL A 77 -21.21 7.66 6.74
N VAL A 78 -20.34 7.27 5.82
CA VAL A 78 -18.94 7.74 5.78
C VAL A 78 -18.69 8.54 4.51
N GLY A 79 -17.88 9.58 4.63
CA GLY A 79 -17.36 10.32 3.47
C GLY A 79 -16.14 9.60 2.90
N LEU A 80 -16.15 9.36 1.59
CA LEU A 80 -15.04 8.73 0.89
C LEU A 80 -14.53 9.63 -0.23
N ASP A 81 -13.20 9.82 -0.28
CA ASP A 81 -12.48 10.38 -1.42
C ASP A 81 -11.81 9.25 -2.19
N VAL A 82 -12.25 9.02 -3.42
CA VAL A 82 -11.72 7.95 -4.27
C VAL A 82 -11.20 8.55 -5.57
N SER A 83 -9.98 8.18 -5.96
CA SER A 83 -9.40 8.53 -7.24
C SER A 83 -9.41 7.33 -8.16
N LEU A 84 -9.85 7.56 -9.38
CA LEU A 84 -9.87 6.60 -10.48
C LEU A 84 -8.86 7.03 -11.54
N VAL A 85 -7.98 6.13 -11.93
CA VAL A 85 -7.04 6.31 -13.03
C VAL A 85 -7.51 5.45 -14.20
N TYR A 86 -7.74 6.08 -15.36
CA TYR A 86 -8.30 5.41 -16.52
C TYR A 86 -7.81 6.03 -17.82
N HIS A 87 -7.97 5.31 -18.92
CA HIS A 87 -7.76 5.82 -20.28
C HIS A 87 -8.79 5.23 -21.25
N ALA A 88 -9.04 5.92 -22.35
CA ALA A 88 -9.81 5.36 -23.45
C ALA A 88 -8.94 4.42 -24.29
N GLU A 89 -9.48 3.26 -24.66
CA GLU A 89 -8.80 2.33 -25.55
C GLU A 89 -8.73 2.89 -26.97
N PRO A 90 -7.53 3.01 -27.57
CA PRO A 90 -7.40 3.54 -28.93
C PRO A 90 -8.19 2.74 -29.97
N THR A 91 -8.30 1.43 -29.79
CA THR A 91 -9.04 0.51 -30.66
C THR A 91 -10.55 0.72 -30.62
N ALA A 92 -11.07 1.20 -29.49
CA ALA A 92 -12.48 1.45 -29.25
C ALA A 92 -12.88 2.92 -29.50
N ALA A 93 -11.94 3.79 -29.88
CA ALA A 93 -12.20 5.23 -30.03
C ALA A 93 -13.39 5.56 -30.96
N LYS A 94 -13.56 4.81 -32.04
CA LYS A 94 -14.72 4.91 -32.96
C LYS A 94 -16.04 4.66 -32.24
N ASP A 95 -16.12 3.55 -31.49
CA ASP A 95 -17.32 3.15 -30.76
C ASP A 95 -17.65 4.12 -29.64
N VAL A 96 -16.63 4.62 -28.94
CA VAL A 96 -16.75 5.66 -27.93
C VAL A 96 -17.36 6.93 -28.53
N TYR A 97 -16.91 7.35 -29.72
CA TYR A 97 -17.48 8.50 -30.39
C TYR A 97 -18.88 8.24 -30.86
N ALA A 98 -19.11 7.13 -31.54
CA ALA A 98 -20.42 6.78 -32.15
C ALA A 98 -21.55 6.63 -31.12
N ARG A 99 -21.25 6.06 -29.96
CA ARG A 99 -22.23 5.78 -28.90
C ARG A 99 -22.43 6.91 -27.91
N TYR A 100 -21.35 7.63 -27.57
CA TYR A 100 -21.35 8.56 -26.45
C TYR A 100 -20.97 10.01 -26.82
N GLY A 101 -20.66 10.25 -28.10
CA GLY A 101 -20.24 11.57 -28.58
C GLY A 101 -18.81 11.93 -28.16
N GLY A 102 -18.04 10.94 -27.75
CA GLY A 102 -16.64 11.09 -27.31
C GLY A 102 -16.40 10.71 -25.86
N LEU A 103 -15.15 10.89 -25.41
CA LEU A 103 -14.72 10.49 -24.08
C LEU A 103 -15.46 11.26 -22.96
N SER A 104 -15.73 12.55 -23.14
CA SER A 104 -16.47 13.35 -22.17
C SER A 104 -17.90 12.83 -21.95
N GLY A 105 -18.59 12.47 -23.01
CA GLY A 105 -19.92 11.87 -22.93
C GLY A 105 -19.90 10.50 -22.24
N LEU A 106 -18.93 9.66 -22.58
CA LEU A 106 -18.73 8.37 -21.92
C LEU A 106 -18.42 8.53 -20.43
N THR A 107 -17.54 9.47 -20.07
CA THR A 107 -17.19 9.75 -18.67
C THR A 107 -18.40 10.24 -17.89
N ALA A 108 -19.14 11.22 -18.39
CA ALA A 108 -20.26 11.83 -17.68
C ALA A 108 -21.46 10.87 -17.54
N ASN A 109 -21.79 10.13 -18.60
CA ASN A 109 -23.03 9.35 -18.66
C ASN A 109 -22.87 7.89 -18.23
N VAL A 110 -21.65 7.36 -18.23
CA VAL A 110 -21.40 5.95 -17.90
C VAL A 110 -20.38 5.81 -16.77
N LEU A 111 -19.17 6.36 -16.94
CA LEU A 111 -18.09 6.13 -15.98
C LEU A 111 -18.42 6.65 -14.59
N ILE A 112 -18.86 7.90 -14.47
CA ILE A 112 -19.18 8.51 -13.17
C ILE A 112 -20.33 7.79 -12.44
N PRO A 113 -21.47 7.50 -13.09
CA PRO A 113 -22.56 6.75 -12.44
C PRO A 113 -22.15 5.35 -11.98
N GLU A 114 -21.45 4.59 -12.85
CA GLU A 114 -20.98 3.25 -12.48
C GLU A 114 -19.93 3.31 -11.36
N PHE A 115 -19.03 4.28 -11.40
CA PHE A 115 -18.03 4.50 -10.37
C PHE A 115 -18.68 4.77 -9.01
N ARG A 116 -19.67 5.66 -8.94
CA ARG A 116 -20.44 5.93 -7.72
C ARG A 116 -21.21 4.71 -7.22
N SER A 117 -21.79 3.93 -8.14
CA SER A 117 -22.49 2.70 -7.80
C SER A 117 -21.54 1.69 -7.17
N VAL A 118 -20.40 1.43 -7.80
CA VAL A 118 -19.38 0.50 -7.27
C VAL A 118 -18.86 0.92 -5.90
N ILE A 119 -18.57 2.22 -5.70
CA ILE A 119 -18.16 2.72 -4.39
C ILE A 119 -19.21 2.36 -3.34
N ARG A 120 -20.49 2.64 -3.62
CA ARG A 120 -21.59 2.37 -2.68
C ARG A 120 -21.77 0.88 -2.40
N ASP A 121 -21.79 0.06 -3.45
CA ASP A 121 -22.04 -1.38 -3.34
C ASP A 121 -20.93 -2.09 -2.57
N VAL A 122 -19.68 -1.75 -2.85
CA VAL A 122 -18.53 -2.33 -2.15
C VAL A 122 -18.47 -1.84 -0.72
N THR A 123 -18.68 -0.53 -0.48
CA THR A 123 -18.64 0.03 0.89
C THR A 123 -19.70 -0.56 1.79
N ALA A 124 -20.90 -0.84 1.28
CA ALA A 124 -21.98 -1.49 2.02
C ALA A 124 -21.63 -2.91 2.51
N GLY A 125 -20.60 -3.54 1.95
CA GLY A 125 -20.10 -4.86 2.39
C GLY A 125 -19.03 -4.80 3.48
N PHE A 126 -18.59 -3.60 3.90
CA PHE A 126 -17.51 -3.44 4.89
C PHE A 126 -17.95 -2.55 6.05
N ASN A 127 -17.35 -2.79 7.23
CA ASN A 127 -17.58 -1.97 8.41
C ASN A 127 -16.71 -0.70 8.38
N ALA A 128 -17.10 0.31 9.14
CA ALA A 128 -16.35 1.58 9.22
C ALA A 128 -14.90 1.35 9.70
N VAL A 129 -14.67 0.40 10.61
CA VAL A 129 -13.34 0.02 11.09
C VAL A 129 -12.47 -0.58 9.99
N ASP A 130 -13.04 -1.44 9.13
CA ASP A 130 -12.32 -2.05 8.00
C ASP A 130 -11.87 -1.01 6.98
N LEU A 131 -12.71 0.00 6.73
CA LEU A 131 -12.39 1.13 5.86
C LEU A 131 -11.23 1.98 6.42
N TYR A 132 -11.20 2.20 7.74
CA TYR A 132 -10.20 3.03 8.40
C TYR A 132 -8.87 2.30 8.68
N SER A 133 -8.91 0.99 8.88
CA SER A 133 -7.75 0.14 9.20
C SER A 133 -7.07 -0.46 7.94
N GLY A 134 -6.23 -1.46 8.11
CA GLY A 134 -5.37 -2.03 7.07
C GLY A 134 -6.03 -2.72 5.86
N ARG A 135 -7.38 -2.78 5.75
CA ARG A 135 -8.05 -3.46 4.62
C ARG A 135 -8.32 -2.55 3.40
N ARG A 136 -7.80 -1.33 3.39
CA ARG A 136 -7.96 -0.35 2.28
C ARG A 136 -7.56 -0.91 0.93
N GLU A 137 -6.48 -1.66 0.88
CA GLU A 137 -5.98 -2.26 -0.37
C GLU A 137 -6.92 -3.33 -0.92
N GLU A 138 -7.48 -4.16 -0.05
CA GLU A 138 -8.47 -5.17 -0.41
C GLU A 138 -9.73 -4.54 -0.97
N ILE A 139 -10.23 -3.51 -0.31
CA ILE A 139 -11.41 -2.74 -0.72
C ILE A 139 -11.16 -2.06 -2.06
N GLY A 140 -10.01 -1.42 -2.24
CA GLY A 140 -9.62 -0.79 -3.51
C GLY A 140 -9.52 -1.81 -4.66
N ARG A 141 -8.94 -2.97 -4.42
CA ARG A 141 -8.88 -4.06 -5.41
C ARG A 141 -10.26 -4.58 -5.78
N LYS A 142 -11.15 -4.76 -4.81
CA LYS A 142 -12.52 -5.19 -5.06
C LYS A 142 -13.28 -4.16 -5.90
N MET A 143 -13.21 -2.88 -5.53
CA MET A 143 -13.80 -1.79 -6.31
C MET A 143 -13.27 -1.77 -7.74
N LEU A 144 -11.95 -1.93 -7.93
CA LEU A 144 -11.32 -1.96 -9.24
C LEU A 144 -11.84 -3.13 -10.10
N THR A 145 -11.92 -4.33 -9.51
CA THR A 145 -12.40 -5.53 -10.21
C THR A 145 -13.87 -5.38 -10.62
N ASP A 146 -14.71 -4.91 -9.70
CA ASP A 146 -16.14 -4.72 -9.96
C ASP A 146 -16.37 -3.64 -11.03
N LEU A 147 -15.62 -2.53 -10.97
CA LEU A 147 -15.75 -1.46 -11.98
C LEU A 147 -15.27 -1.92 -13.36
N ARG A 148 -14.15 -2.66 -13.43
CA ARG A 148 -13.67 -3.24 -14.70
C ARG A 148 -14.72 -4.14 -15.34
N GLY A 149 -15.36 -5.00 -14.56
CA GLY A 149 -16.42 -5.87 -15.04
C GLY A 149 -17.63 -5.10 -15.60
N ARG A 150 -18.02 -3.99 -14.98
CA ARG A 150 -19.15 -3.15 -15.43
C ARG A 150 -18.82 -2.32 -16.67
N LEU A 151 -17.55 -1.98 -16.86
CA LEU A 151 -17.08 -1.18 -18.00
C LEU A 151 -16.55 -2.02 -19.16
N GLU A 152 -16.59 -3.34 -19.05
CA GLU A 152 -16.12 -4.25 -20.08
C GLU A 152 -16.86 -3.98 -21.42
N GLY A 153 -16.10 -3.87 -22.51
CA GLY A 153 -16.63 -3.59 -23.86
C GLY A 153 -17.12 -2.17 -24.08
N ARG A 154 -16.92 -1.23 -23.14
CA ARG A 154 -17.33 0.18 -23.30
C ARG A 154 -16.23 1.10 -23.82
N GLY A 155 -15.01 0.57 -24.04
CA GLY A 155 -13.88 1.31 -24.62
C GLY A 155 -13.12 2.17 -23.61
N ILE A 156 -13.25 1.88 -22.31
CA ILE A 156 -12.45 2.45 -21.23
C ILE A 156 -11.68 1.32 -20.52
N ASN A 157 -10.40 1.55 -20.28
CA ASN A 157 -9.59 0.71 -19.41
C ASN A 157 -9.32 1.44 -18.10
N VAL A 158 -9.65 0.78 -16.98
CA VAL A 158 -9.40 1.27 -15.63
C VAL A 158 -8.09 0.70 -15.12
N GLU A 159 -7.11 1.56 -14.90
CA GLU A 159 -5.76 1.17 -14.46
C GLU A 159 -5.70 0.93 -12.95
N ALA A 160 -6.18 1.92 -12.18
CA ALA A 160 -6.12 1.88 -10.73
C ALA A 160 -7.30 2.60 -10.08
N MET A 161 -7.64 2.16 -8.87
CA MET A 161 -8.60 2.80 -8.00
C MET A 161 -7.96 2.97 -6.62
N LEU A 162 -7.92 4.21 -6.12
CA LEU A 162 -7.20 4.59 -4.92
C LEU A 162 -8.17 5.24 -3.93
N LEU A 163 -8.30 4.65 -2.74
CA LEU A 163 -8.97 5.31 -1.62
C LEU A 163 -8.02 6.32 -1.00
N ARG A 164 -8.34 7.62 -1.13
CA ARG A 164 -7.46 8.71 -0.64
C ARG A 164 -7.76 9.08 0.80
N ASN A 165 -9.01 9.40 1.08
CA ASN A 165 -9.41 9.85 2.40
C ASN A 165 -10.75 9.22 2.80
N ILE A 166 -10.92 9.01 4.11
CA ILE A 166 -12.13 8.49 4.72
C ILE A 166 -12.50 9.41 5.86
N VAL A 167 -13.64 10.05 5.75
CA VAL A 167 -14.15 10.98 6.76
C VAL A 167 -15.27 10.27 7.52
N LEU A 168 -15.01 10.02 8.80
CA LEU A 168 -16.00 9.47 9.72
C LEU A 168 -16.69 10.62 10.47
N PRO A 169 -17.98 10.48 10.86
CA PRO A 169 -18.59 11.38 11.83
C PRO A 169 -17.79 11.39 13.14
N ASP A 170 -17.63 12.57 13.77
CA ASP A 170 -16.76 12.76 14.94
C ASP A 170 -17.02 11.79 16.10
N GLN A 171 -18.27 11.44 16.35
CA GLN A 171 -18.62 10.48 17.40
C GLN A 171 -18.13 9.07 17.07
N VAL A 172 -18.23 8.68 15.80
CA VAL A 172 -17.77 7.37 15.31
C VAL A 172 -16.26 7.32 15.29
N ALA A 173 -15.59 8.38 14.82
CA ALA A 173 -14.14 8.48 14.82
C ALA A 173 -13.57 8.28 16.24
N LYS A 174 -14.11 8.98 17.24
CA LYS A 174 -13.71 8.80 18.66
C LYS A 174 -13.94 7.38 19.17
N ALA A 175 -15.08 6.76 18.82
CA ALA A 175 -15.36 5.38 19.22
C ALA A 175 -14.41 4.38 18.59
N VAL A 176 -14.08 4.56 17.30
CA VAL A 176 -13.10 3.73 16.58
C VAL A 176 -11.69 3.89 17.15
N GLU A 177 -11.27 5.13 17.42
CA GLU A 177 -9.98 5.42 18.05
C GLU A 177 -9.88 4.79 19.45
N ALA A 178 -10.91 4.91 20.25
CA ALA A 178 -10.96 4.30 21.59
C ALA A 178 -10.88 2.77 21.51
N LYS A 179 -11.58 2.15 20.57
CA LYS A 179 -11.51 0.70 20.33
C LYS A 179 -10.12 0.26 19.89
N LEU A 180 -9.53 0.96 18.92
CA LEU A 180 -8.16 0.66 18.45
C LEU A 180 -7.13 0.83 19.57
N ALA A 181 -7.27 1.86 20.39
CA ALA A 181 -6.41 2.07 21.54
C ALA A 181 -6.53 0.91 22.57
N ALA A 182 -7.76 0.46 22.86
CA ALA A 182 -8.00 -0.67 23.75
C ALA A 182 -7.43 -1.98 23.20
N ASP A 183 -7.59 -2.24 21.89
CA ASP A 183 -7.03 -3.42 21.22
C ASP A 183 -5.49 -3.40 21.24
N GLN A 184 -4.87 -2.24 21.00
CA GLN A 184 -3.42 -2.09 21.09
C GLN A 184 -2.91 -2.30 22.52
N GLN A 185 -3.63 -1.79 23.52
CA GLN A 185 -3.29 -2.00 24.92
C GLN A 185 -3.41 -3.48 25.33
N ALA A 186 -4.44 -4.19 24.84
CA ALA A 186 -4.60 -5.62 25.06
C ALA A 186 -3.44 -6.41 24.43
N GLN A 187 -3.05 -6.08 23.20
CA GLN A 187 -1.89 -6.70 22.54
C GLN A 187 -0.58 -6.42 23.28
N GLN A 188 -0.37 -5.18 23.73
CA GLN A 188 0.80 -4.85 24.58
C GLN A 188 0.84 -5.70 25.84
N MET A 189 -0.30 -5.85 26.53
CA MET A 189 -0.38 -6.66 27.73
C MET A 189 -0.05 -8.14 27.46
N GLU A 190 -0.52 -8.68 26.32
CA GLU A 190 -0.17 -10.04 25.90
C GLU A 190 1.34 -10.21 25.67
N PHE A 191 1.99 -9.24 25.02
CA PHE A 191 3.45 -9.24 24.86
C PHE A 191 4.19 -9.16 26.21
N VAL A 192 3.71 -8.32 27.13
CA VAL A 192 4.29 -8.21 28.48
C VAL A 192 4.17 -9.54 29.21
N LEU A 193 2.99 -10.14 29.24
CA LEU A 193 2.78 -11.47 29.88
C LEU A 193 3.68 -12.53 29.28
N LYS A 194 3.82 -12.57 27.96
CA LYS A 194 4.69 -13.52 27.27
C LYS A 194 6.18 -13.29 27.59
N LYS A 195 6.58 -12.02 27.72
CA LYS A 195 7.93 -11.66 28.17
C LYS A 195 8.20 -12.12 29.61
N GLU A 196 7.27 -11.83 30.54
CA GLU A 196 7.39 -12.22 31.94
C GLU A 196 7.42 -13.76 32.10
N GLN A 197 6.60 -14.49 31.35
CA GLN A 197 6.64 -15.95 31.34
C GLN A 197 7.99 -16.48 30.87
N ARG A 198 8.55 -15.92 29.79
CA ARG A 198 9.88 -16.31 29.30
C ARG A 198 10.99 -15.96 30.30
N GLU A 199 10.88 -14.83 30.97
CA GLU A 199 11.83 -14.44 31.98
C GLU A 199 11.77 -15.31 33.22
N ALA A 200 10.59 -15.67 33.68
CA ALA A 200 10.39 -16.62 34.77
C ALA A 200 10.99 -18.01 34.42
N GLU A 201 10.76 -18.49 33.20
CA GLU A 201 11.34 -19.75 32.74
C GLU A 201 12.88 -19.67 32.65
N ARG A 202 13.41 -18.57 32.12
CA ARG A 202 14.88 -18.36 32.10
C ARG A 202 15.49 -18.38 33.50
N LYS A 203 14.85 -17.67 34.46
CA LYS A 203 15.32 -17.67 35.87
C LYS A 203 15.22 -19.06 36.49
N ARG A 204 14.19 -19.85 36.15
CA ARG A 204 14.07 -21.21 36.64
C ARG A 204 15.18 -22.12 36.10
N ILE A 205 15.46 -22.03 34.79
CA ILE A 205 16.55 -22.79 34.15
C ILE A 205 17.93 -22.38 34.76
N GLU A 206 18.14 -21.08 34.95
CA GLU A 206 19.35 -20.55 35.56
C GLU A 206 19.54 -21.06 37.01
N ALA A 207 18.50 -21.00 37.85
CA ALA A 207 18.52 -21.52 39.19
C ALA A 207 18.78 -23.05 39.23
N GLN A 208 18.19 -23.79 38.31
CA GLN A 208 18.41 -25.22 38.19
C GLN A 208 19.84 -25.53 37.74
N GLY A 209 20.41 -24.74 36.80
CA GLY A 209 21.78 -24.85 36.38
C GLY A 209 22.77 -24.57 37.53
N ILE A 210 22.50 -23.57 38.37
CA ILE A 210 23.30 -23.26 39.58
C ILE A 210 23.20 -24.40 40.59
N ALA A 211 22.02 -24.95 40.84
CA ALA A 211 21.81 -26.07 41.75
C ALA A 211 22.55 -27.34 41.28
N ASP A 212 22.46 -27.65 39.98
CA ASP A 212 23.18 -28.78 39.37
C ASP A 212 24.69 -28.57 39.44
N PHE A 213 25.17 -27.37 39.13
CA PHE A 213 26.58 -27.00 39.26
C PHE A 213 27.08 -27.18 40.71
N GLN A 214 26.34 -26.64 41.68
CA GLN A 214 26.69 -26.79 43.09
C GLN A 214 26.74 -28.27 43.54
N ARG A 215 25.77 -29.07 43.10
CA ARG A 215 25.71 -30.51 43.39
C ARG A 215 26.94 -31.24 42.84
N ILE A 216 27.30 -30.96 41.59
CA ILE A 216 28.45 -31.58 40.91
C ILE A 216 29.77 -31.17 41.61
N VAL A 217 29.93 -29.88 41.89
CA VAL A 217 31.14 -29.34 42.56
C VAL A 217 31.27 -29.90 43.97
N THR A 218 30.18 -29.89 44.76
CA THR A 218 30.18 -30.41 46.13
C THR A 218 30.53 -31.89 46.16
N ALA A 219 30.03 -32.70 45.21
CA ALA A 219 30.38 -34.13 45.12
C ALA A 219 31.88 -34.36 44.79
N GLY A 220 32.50 -33.41 44.08
CA GLY A 220 33.94 -33.46 43.73
C GLY A 220 34.88 -32.83 44.78
N ILE A 221 34.36 -32.06 45.73
CA ILE A 221 35.17 -31.39 46.77
C ILE A 221 35.43 -32.37 47.93
N THR A 222 36.63 -32.89 47.97
CA THR A 222 37.11 -33.63 49.13
C THR A 222 37.87 -32.73 50.07
N PRO A 223 37.96 -33.06 51.41
CA PRO A 223 38.77 -32.29 52.34
C PRO A 223 40.21 -32.13 51.87
N GLY A 224 40.81 -33.15 51.25
CA GLY A 224 42.17 -33.09 50.68
C GLY A 224 42.30 -32.08 49.53
N LEU A 225 41.32 -32.00 48.66
CA LEU A 225 41.29 -31.01 47.56
C LEU A 225 41.15 -29.56 48.05
N LEU A 226 40.37 -29.33 49.12
CA LEU A 226 40.25 -28.01 49.75
C LEU A 226 41.59 -27.59 50.42
N THR A 227 42.25 -28.54 51.11
CA THR A 227 43.56 -28.28 51.70
C THR A 227 44.59 -27.97 50.61
N TRP A 228 44.61 -28.75 49.52
CA TRP A 228 45.54 -28.51 48.43
C TRP A 228 45.30 -27.14 47.73
N LYS A 229 44.07 -26.79 47.44
CA LYS A 229 43.66 -25.47 46.87
C LYS A 229 43.98 -24.32 47.86
N GLY A 230 43.87 -24.52 49.15
CA GLY A 230 44.29 -23.57 50.19
C GLY A 230 45.80 -23.30 50.18
N ILE A 231 46.61 -24.36 50.04
CA ILE A 231 48.06 -24.27 49.89
C ILE A 231 48.43 -23.52 48.59
N GLU A 232 47.78 -23.86 47.46
CA GLU A 232 48.04 -23.21 46.17
C GLU A 232 47.71 -21.71 46.23
N ALA A 233 46.56 -21.34 46.80
CA ALA A 233 46.17 -19.94 47.00
C ALA A 233 47.11 -19.18 47.90
N THR A 234 47.60 -19.83 49.01
CA THR A 234 48.60 -19.23 49.93
C THR A 234 49.94 -19.03 49.22
N LYS A 235 50.39 -19.99 48.39
CA LYS A 235 51.59 -19.85 47.56
C LYS A 235 51.46 -18.68 46.57
N ALA A 236 50.34 -18.58 45.82
CA ALA A 236 50.11 -17.50 44.92
C ALA A 236 50.05 -16.12 45.58
N LEU A 237 49.55 -16.05 46.81
CA LEU A 237 49.58 -14.84 47.63
C LEU A 237 50.99 -14.49 48.08
N ALA A 238 51.81 -15.48 48.44
CA ALA A 238 53.22 -15.27 48.85
C ALA A 238 54.13 -14.80 47.71
N GLU A 239 53.79 -15.17 46.46
CA GLU A 239 54.50 -14.77 45.25
C GLU A 239 54.02 -13.44 44.69
N SER A 240 52.92 -12.86 45.22
CA SER A 240 52.35 -11.60 44.73
C SER A 240 53.16 -10.39 45.17
N PRO A 241 53.63 -9.51 44.28
CA PRO A 241 54.39 -8.32 44.61
C PRO A 241 53.59 -7.27 45.42
N ASN A 242 52.30 -7.44 45.58
CA ASN A 242 51.38 -6.56 46.32
C ASN A 242 50.85 -7.22 47.61
N ALA A 243 51.59 -8.09 48.22
CA ALA A 243 51.16 -8.78 49.43
C ALA A 243 50.89 -7.83 50.58
N LYS A 244 49.64 -7.51 50.81
CA LYS A 244 49.15 -6.97 52.08
C LYS A 244 48.95 -8.15 53.02
N VAL A 245 49.33 -7.98 54.31
CA VAL A 245 49.27 -9.03 55.30
C VAL A 245 47.89 -9.65 55.43
N ILE A 246 47.79 -10.92 55.09
CA ILE A 246 46.56 -11.68 55.23
C ILE A 246 46.72 -12.63 56.37
N ILE A 247 45.95 -12.43 57.43
CA ILE A 247 45.89 -13.39 58.52
C ILE A 247 44.81 -14.41 58.16
N ALA A 248 45.23 -15.57 57.69
CA ALA A 248 44.34 -16.71 57.50
C ALA A 248 44.27 -17.52 58.79
N GLY A 249 43.25 -17.31 59.56
CA GLY A 249 43.06 -18.04 60.79
C GLY A 249 41.64 -18.10 61.25
N GLY A 250 40.95 -19.16 60.95
CA GLY A 250 39.59 -19.46 61.41
C GLY A 250 39.20 -20.89 61.07
N ARG A 251 38.51 -21.56 62.00
CA ARG A 251 38.05 -22.95 61.90
C ARG A 251 37.20 -23.26 60.62
N ASN A 252 36.84 -22.21 59.84
CA ASN A 252 36.04 -22.30 58.61
C ASN A 252 36.78 -21.77 57.38
N GLY A 253 38.09 -21.55 57.38
CA GLY A 253 38.87 -21.33 56.16
C GLY A 253 38.63 -20.04 55.37
N LEU A 254 37.92 -19.04 55.92
CA LEU A 254 37.72 -17.76 55.27
C LEU A 254 38.84 -16.78 55.58
N PRO A 255 39.55 -16.21 54.62
CA PRO A 255 40.54 -15.20 54.81
C PRO A 255 39.93 -13.88 55.30
N ILE A 256 40.45 -13.31 56.39
CA ILE A 256 40.10 -11.93 56.80
C ILE A 256 41.10 -11.00 56.13
N ILE A 257 40.65 -10.18 55.24
CA ILE A 257 41.45 -9.15 54.57
C ILE A 257 41.44 -7.90 55.43
N LEU A 258 42.52 -7.60 56.08
CA LEU A 258 42.72 -6.33 56.76
C LEU A 258 43.33 -5.33 55.76
N ASN A 259 42.54 -4.37 55.35
CA ASN A 259 42.97 -3.26 54.52
C ASN A 259 43.57 -2.20 55.50
N THR A 260 44.89 -2.08 55.57
CA THR A 260 45.56 -0.94 56.22
C THR A 260 45.77 0.15 55.18
N PRO A 261 45.45 1.44 55.48
CA PRO A 261 45.53 2.57 54.54
C PRO A 261 46.95 2.82 54.01
#